data_b502853e17cfae3847443dbeaa82403a
#
_entry.id   b502853e17cfae3847443dbeaa82403a
#
_cell.length_a   1.000
_cell.length_b   1.000
_cell.length_c   1.000
_cell.angle_alpha   90.00
_cell.angle_beta   90.00
_cell.angle_gamma   90.00
#
_symmetry.space_group_name_H-M   'P 1'
#
loop_
_entity.id
_entity.type
_entity.pdbx_description
1 polymer ?
#
loop_
_entity_poly.entity_id
_entity_poly.type
_entity_poly.pdbx_seq_one_letter_code
_entity_poly.pdbx_strand_id
1 'polypeptide(L)'
;MNVIDMRCRPAYLHDFFGATPGSAANETARWLNRRVGTRGDDEHYARSRTPEGFQAEISDAGLSQAVVVGRHTPAQHLPNDRIHEIVSSDPRLVGVGAVDPDLLGAATLAEVDRAVLQLGLAGINLEPGFGSPARHPDDRVFYPVYERLSELGAPAFLMSGPTTPDQRYNDPAPLARVAADFPDLRLVAYHGYWPNVQQLLGVAFRHANVYLVPDMYLFLPGSEVLVQAANGFLSDQLLFGSSYPFRPIGQSIEDAQKFGFSDGVLEKFFYGNARRVLEPSGSRARKAM
;
A
#
# COMPACT_ATOMS: atom_id res chain seq x y z
N MET A 1 8.54 6.94 -19.17
CA MET A 1 7.21 6.59 -18.59
C MET A 1 7.18 7.06 -17.15
N ASN A 2 6.12 7.73 -16.72
CA ASN A 2 5.98 8.10 -15.32
C ASN A 2 5.56 6.88 -14.50
N VAL A 3 6.14 6.69 -13.30
CA VAL A 3 5.82 5.57 -12.40
C VAL A 3 5.65 6.09 -10.98
N ILE A 4 4.57 5.70 -10.32
CA ILE A 4 4.34 5.90 -8.89
C ILE A 4 4.33 4.52 -8.24
N ASP A 5 5.26 4.29 -7.32
CA ASP A 5 5.26 3.08 -6.49
C ASP A 5 4.39 3.31 -5.26
N MET A 6 3.27 2.62 -5.18
CA MET A 6 2.28 2.78 -4.11
C MET A 6 2.67 2.08 -2.80
N ARG A 7 3.83 1.39 -2.75
CA ARG A 7 4.17 0.59 -1.58
C ARG A 7 5.66 0.44 -1.37
N CYS A 8 6.24 1.28 -0.51
CA CYS A 8 7.62 1.21 -0.06
C CYS A 8 7.72 1.23 1.46
N ARG A 9 8.60 0.38 2.01
CA ARG A 9 9.03 0.39 3.42
C ARG A 9 10.53 0.08 3.47
N PRO A 10 11.42 1.03 3.13
CA PRO A 10 12.86 0.78 3.08
C PRO A 10 13.38 0.17 4.38
N ALA A 11 14.45 -0.62 4.30
CA ALA A 11 14.91 -1.46 5.40
C ALA A 11 15.27 -0.68 6.66
N TYR A 12 15.77 0.56 6.52
CA TYR A 12 16.13 1.39 7.67
C TYR A 12 14.95 1.82 8.56
N LEU A 13 13.71 1.56 8.13
CA LEU A 13 12.54 1.89 8.93
C LEU A 13 12.38 0.98 10.15
N HIS A 14 12.68 -0.31 9.99
CA HIS A 14 12.48 -1.30 11.07
C HIS A 14 13.16 -2.63 10.73
N ASP A 15 13.60 -3.37 11.75
CA ASP A 15 14.29 -4.67 11.62
C ASP A 15 13.51 -5.68 10.78
N PHE A 16 12.18 -5.69 10.88
CA PHE A 16 11.34 -6.56 10.05
C PHE A 16 11.57 -6.37 8.55
N PHE A 17 11.98 -5.19 8.12
CA PHE A 17 12.30 -4.90 6.71
C PHE A 17 13.78 -5.16 6.39
N GLY A 18 14.56 -5.61 7.35
CA GLY A 18 15.96 -5.98 7.15
C GLY A 18 17.00 -4.94 7.60
N ALA A 19 16.64 -4.07 8.55
CA ALA A 19 17.54 -3.01 9.06
C ALA A 19 18.84 -3.57 9.62
N THR A 20 18.76 -4.62 10.45
CA THR A 20 19.93 -5.21 11.13
C THR A 20 20.36 -6.51 10.44
N PRO A 21 21.53 -6.54 9.77
CA PRO A 21 22.05 -7.74 9.13
C PRO A 21 22.23 -8.89 10.12
N GLY A 22 21.82 -10.10 9.70
CA GLY A 22 21.96 -11.32 10.51
C GLY A 22 20.98 -11.44 11.69
N SER A 23 20.07 -10.47 11.87
CA SER A 23 18.98 -10.62 12.84
C SER A 23 17.94 -11.62 12.35
N ALA A 24 17.15 -12.19 13.29
CA ALA A 24 16.02 -13.08 12.93
C ALA A 24 15.00 -12.37 12.02
N ALA A 25 14.79 -11.07 12.21
CA ALA A 25 13.93 -10.26 11.35
C ALA A 25 14.51 -10.09 9.94
N ASN A 26 15.84 -9.86 9.83
CA ASN A 26 16.52 -9.84 8.53
C ASN A 26 16.39 -11.18 7.80
N GLU A 27 16.57 -12.30 8.48
CA GLU A 27 16.39 -13.63 7.90
C GLU A 27 14.95 -13.86 7.41
N THR A 28 13.96 -13.36 8.14
CA THR A 28 12.55 -13.40 7.72
C THR A 28 12.33 -12.55 6.46
N ALA A 29 12.90 -11.35 6.41
CA ALA A 29 12.83 -10.49 5.22
C ALA A 29 13.47 -11.16 4.00
N ARG A 30 14.61 -11.81 4.18
CA ARG A 30 15.32 -12.58 3.14
C ARG A 30 14.54 -13.80 2.69
N TRP A 31 13.89 -14.49 3.63
CA TRP A 31 13.00 -15.60 3.30
C TRP A 31 11.83 -15.14 2.44
N LEU A 32 11.17 -14.04 2.78
CA LEU A 32 10.05 -13.48 2.02
C LEU A 32 10.52 -13.04 0.62
N ASN A 33 11.67 -12.38 0.53
CA ASN A 33 12.29 -11.99 -0.73
C ASN A 33 12.44 -13.19 -1.69
N ARG A 34 12.94 -14.32 -1.21
CA ARG A 34 13.06 -15.54 -2.03
C ARG A 34 11.69 -16.08 -2.47
N ARG A 35 10.67 -15.94 -1.62
CA ARG A 35 9.30 -16.41 -1.90
C ARG A 35 8.60 -15.61 -2.99
N VAL A 36 8.88 -14.33 -3.10
CA VAL A 36 8.26 -13.46 -4.12
C VAL A 36 9.07 -13.39 -5.43
N GLY A 37 9.98 -14.35 -5.62
CA GLY A 37 10.69 -14.53 -6.90
C GLY A 37 11.67 -13.41 -7.26
N THR A 38 12.24 -12.72 -6.27
CA THR A 38 13.15 -11.62 -6.51
C THR A 38 14.61 -12.11 -6.53
N ARG A 39 15.46 -11.32 -7.18
CA ARG A 39 16.92 -11.47 -7.20
C ARG A 39 17.61 -10.53 -6.21
N GLY A 40 16.89 -10.00 -5.21
CA GLY A 40 17.45 -9.14 -4.18
C GLY A 40 18.59 -9.85 -3.47
N ASP A 41 19.80 -9.31 -3.60
CA ASP A 41 21.04 -9.79 -3.00
C ASP A 41 21.40 -8.96 -1.75
N ASP A 42 22.59 -9.21 -1.21
CA ASP A 42 23.07 -8.50 -0.02
C ASP A 42 23.31 -7.01 -0.31
N GLU A 43 23.71 -6.67 -1.52
CA GLU A 43 23.93 -5.27 -1.94
C GLU A 43 22.60 -4.51 -1.98
N HIS A 44 21.53 -5.08 -2.55
CA HIS A 44 20.21 -4.50 -2.55
C HIS A 44 19.72 -4.18 -1.12
N TYR A 45 19.85 -5.16 -0.19
CA TYR A 45 19.47 -4.93 1.19
C TYR A 45 20.39 -3.93 1.92
N ALA A 46 21.70 -3.95 1.65
CA ALA A 46 22.62 -2.95 2.19
C ALA A 46 22.22 -1.53 1.74
N ARG A 47 21.92 -1.37 0.47
CA ARG A 47 21.42 -0.12 -0.12
C ARG A 47 20.12 0.36 0.55
N SER A 48 19.17 -0.54 0.83
CA SER A 48 17.89 -0.20 1.42
C SER A 48 17.96 0.23 2.91
N ARG A 49 19.12 0.06 3.57
CA ARG A 49 19.33 0.42 4.99
C ARG A 49 19.67 1.87 5.23
N THR A 50 19.82 2.68 4.17
CA THR A 50 20.13 4.10 4.31
C THR A 50 19.14 4.96 3.50
N PRO A 51 18.85 6.19 3.95
CA PRO A 51 18.02 7.12 3.17
C PRO A 51 18.62 7.39 1.79
N GLU A 52 19.94 7.59 1.69
CA GLU A 52 20.65 7.84 0.44
C GLU A 52 20.53 6.65 -0.53
N GLY A 53 20.63 5.44 -0.01
CA GLY A 53 20.46 4.22 -0.81
C GLY A 53 19.03 4.07 -1.33
N PHE A 54 18.03 4.43 -0.54
CA PHE A 54 16.63 4.44 -1.00
C PHE A 54 16.39 5.52 -2.04
N GLN A 55 16.92 6.73 -1.87
CA GLN A 55 16.85 7.80 -2.87
C GLN A 55 17.54 7.41 -4.17
N ALA A 56 18.67 6.72 -4.10
CA ALA A 56 19.35 6.18 -5.28
C ALA A 56 18.50 5.12 -5.99
N GLU A 57 17.86 4.19 -5.25
CA GLU A 57 16.95 3.20 -5.81
C GLU A 57 15.78 3.85 -6.57
N ILE A 58 15.15 4.88 -6.00
CA ILE A 58 14.09 5.67 -6.63
C ILE A 58 14.59 6.32 -7.92
N SER A 59 15.79 6.88 -7.89
CA SER A 59 16.39 7.58 -9.04
C SER A 59 16.74 6.62 -10.17
N ASP A 60 17.38 5.49 -9.86
CA ASP A 60 17.79 4.47 -10.83
C ASP A 60 16.57 3.79 -11.48
N ALA A 61 15.50 3.56 -10.69
CA ALA A 61 14.24 3.04 -11.20
C ALA A 61 13.41 4.07 -11.98
N GLY A 62 13.80 5.35 -11.99
CA GLY A 62 13.10 6.42 -12.69
C GLY A 62 11.70 6.72 -12.12
N LEU A 63 11.50 6.55 -10.81
CA LEU A 63 10.21 6.84 -10.19
C LEU A 63 9.89 8.34 -10.21
N SER A 64 8.63 8.65 -10.52
CA SER A 64 8.07 9.98 -10.31
C SER A 64 7.73 10.20 -8.82
N GLN A 65 7.20 9.18 -8.16
CA GLN A 65 6.89 9.19 -6.73
C GLN A 65 7.03 7.80 -6.11
N ALA A 66 7.32 7.75 -4.82
CA ALA A 66 7.30 6.54 -3.99
C ALA A 66 6.50 6.79 -2.70
N VAL A 67 5.53 5.90 -2.44
CA VAL A 67 4.68 5.99 -1.25
C VAL A 67 5.32 5.20 -0.10
N VAL A 68 5.75 5.92 0.93
CA VAL A 68 6.28 5.36 2.17
C VAL A 68 5.11 5.11 3.14
N VAL A 69 4.90 3.84 3.49
CA VAL A 69 3.70 3.42 4.21
C VAL A 69 4.00 3.15 5.68
N GLY A 70 3.34 3.90 6.55
CA GLY A 70 3.35 3.69 7.99
C GLY A 70 2.76 2.34 8.41
N ARG A 71 3.02 1.95 9.64
CA ARG A 71 2.47 0.76 10.27
C ARG A 71 2.22 0.98 11.75
N HIS A 72 1.09 0.56 12.25
CA HIS A 72 0.81 0.52 13.67
C HIS A 72 0.07 -0.79 13.99
N THR A 73 0.81 -1.76 14.53
CA THR A 73 0.32 -3.05 14.98
C THR A 73 1.06 -3.41 16.26
N PRO A 74 0.55 -4.35 17.09
CA PRO A 74 1.23 -4.77 18.31
C PRO A 74 2.67 -5.24 18.10
N ALA A 75 2.97 -5.82 16.92
CA ALA A 75 4.31 -6.31 16.60
C ALA A 75 5.23 -5.26 15.99
N GLN A 76 4.69 -4.18 15.41
CA GLN A 76 5.49 -3.19 14.68
C GLN A 76 4.81 -1.83 14.70
N HIS A 77 5.57 -0.83 15.12
CA HIS A 77 5.13 0.56 15.12
C HIS A 77 6.13 1.43 14.35
N LEU A 78 5.60 2.15 13.35
CA LEU A 78 6.30 3.22 12.62
C LEU A 78 5.55 4.53 12.93
N PRO A 79 6.08 5.39 13.81
CA PRO A 79 5.41 6.64 14.18
C PRO A 79 5.15 7.54 12.96
N ASN A 80 4.00 8.20 12.92
CA ASN A 80 3.64 9.10 11.82
C ASN A 80 4.62 10.28 11.67
N ASP A 81 5.21 10.75 12.79
CA ASP A 81 6.28 11.76 12.76
C ASP A 81 7.51 11.26 11.99
N ARG A 82 7.88 9.99 12.17
CA ARG A 82 8.99 9.40 11.45
C ARG A 82 8.70 9.29 9.94
N ILE A 83 7.46 8.94 9.58
CA ILE A 83 7.05 8.93 8.16
C ILE A 83 7.10 10.34 7.59
N HIS A 84 6.57 11.35 8.30
CA HIS A 84 6.63 12.75 7.90
C HIS A 84 8.07 13.24 7.70
N GLU A 85 8.96 12.96 8.65
CA GLU A 85 10.38 13.32 8.55
C GLU A 85 11.03 12.76 7.26
N ILE A 86 10.79 11.47 6.97
CA ILE A 86 11.34 10.81 5.80
C ILE A 86 10.81 11.44 4.50
N VAL A 87 9.49 11.61 4.39
CA VAL A 87 8.92 12.12 3.15
C VAL A 87 9.18 13.62 2.95
N SER A 88 9.50 14.35 4.01
CA SER A 88 9.93 15.74 3.92
C SER A 88 11.35 15.90 3.35
N SER A 89 12.16 14.83 3.31
CA SER A 89 13.53 14.87 2.83
C SER A 89 13.65 14.82 1.30
N ASP A 90 12.61 14.37 0.59
CA ASP A 90 12.63 14.26 -0.88
C ASP A 90 11.21 14.51 -1.43
N PRO A 91 11.02 15.48 -2.33
CA PRO A 91 9.70 15.83 -2.88
C PRO A 91 9.03 14.71 -3.70
N ARG A 92 9.77 13.65 -4.05
CA ARG A 92 9.22 12.46 -4.71
C ARG A 92 8.55 11.50 -3.72
N LEU A 93 8.77 11.67 -2.42
CA LEU A 93 8.19 10.81 -1.41
C LEU A 93 6.81 11.30 -0.97
N VAL A 94 5.88 10.36 -0.85
CA VAL A 94 4.52 10.58 -0.34
C VAL A 94 4.34 9.70 0.88
N GLY A 95 3.92 10.28 2.00
CA GLY A 95 3.69 9.54 3.25
C GLY A 95 2.25 9.05 3.37
N VAL A 96 2.09 7.82 3.83
CA VAL A 96 0.82 7.27 4.32
C VAL A 96 1.01 6.94 5.79
N GLY A 97 0.19 7.55 6.65
CA GLY A 97 0.24 7.32 8.09
C GLY A 97 -0.36 5.97 8.50
N ALA A 98 -0.33 5.70 9.79
CA ALA A 98 -1.03 4.56 10.37
C ALA A 98 -1.59 4.93 11.74
N VAL A 99 -2.67 4.27 12.14
CA VAL A 99 -3.24 4.38 13.48
C VAL A 99 -3.32 3.00 14.11
N ASP A 100 -3.34 2.98 15.45
CA ASP A 100 -3.43 1.74 16.21
C ASP A 100 -4.80 1.10 15.99
N PRO A 101 -4.86 -0.14 15.51
CA PRO A 101 -6.13 -0.84 15.35
C PRO A 101 -6.81 -1.22 16.68
N ASP A 102 -6.07 -1.18 17.79
CA ASP A 102 -6.56 -1.59 19.11
C ASP A 102 -6.94 -0.40 19.99
N LEU A 103 -6.39 0.79 19.75
CA LEU A 103 -6.73 2.04 20.44
C LEU A 103 -7.77 2.85 19.65
N LEU A 104 -9.00 2.35 19.64
CA LEU A 104 -10.09 2.97 18.89
C LEU A 104 -10.82 4.01 19.77
N GLY A 105 -11.07 5.20 19.21
CA GLY A 105 -11.77 6.26 19.91
C GLY A 105 -11.24 7.66 19.59
N ALA A 106 -11.49 8.60 20.49
CA ALA A 106 -11.14 10.03 20.27
C ALA A 106 -9.65 10.24 20.01
N ALA A 107 -8.76 9.51 20.69
CA ALA A 107 -7.32 9.60 20.49
C ALA A 107 -6.90 9.13 19.09
N THR A 108 -7.51 8.06 18.57
CA THR A 108 -7.28 7.58 17.22
C THR A 108 -7.72 8.59 16.17
N LEU A 109 -8.90 9.21 16.35
CA LEU A 109 -9.40 10.24 15.42
C LEU A 109 -8.54 11.50 15.45
N ALA A 110 -8.08 11.91 16.63
CA ALA A 110 -7.13 13.03 16.76
C ALA A 110 -5.80 12.75 16.03
N GLU A 111 -5.33 11.48 16.06
CA GLU A 111 -4.13 11.08 15.32
C GLU A 111 -4.38 11.01 13.81
N VAL A 112 -5.58 10.60 13.35
CA VAL A 112 -5.97 10.70 11.93
C VAL A 112 -5.91 12.17 11.47
N ASP A 113 -6.50 13.09 12.23
CA ASP A 113 -6.48 14.52 11.92
C ASP A 113 -5.05 15.06 11.90
N ARG A 114 -4.26 14.72 12.89
CA ARG A 114 -2.85 15.13 12.95
C ARG A 114 -2.06 14.63 11.75
N ALA A 115 -2.19 13.35 11.43
CA ALA A 115 -1.47 12.74 10.32
C ALA A 115 -1.82 13.39 8.97
N VAL A 116 -3.11 13.60 8.70
CA VAL A 116 -3.56 14.13 7.40
C VAL A 116 -3.42 15.66 7.33
N LEU A 117 -3.86 16.39 8.35
CA LEU A 117 -3.96 17.86 8.30
C LEU A 117 -2.68 18.57 8.73
N GLN A 118 -1.93 18.02 9.70
CA GLN A 118 -0.75 18.67 10.24
C GLN A 118 0.55 18.12 9.63
N LEU A 119 0.66 16.79 9.50
CA LEU A 119 1.83 16.14 8.92
C LEU A 119 1.75 16.02 7.39
N GLY A 120 0.61 16.31 6.76
CA GLY A 120 0.44 16.26 5.31
C GLY A 120 0.51 14.85 4.71
N LEU A 121 0.25 13.81 5.51
CA LEU A 121 0.23 12.44 5.01
C LEU A 121 -1.01 12.21 4.14
N ALA A 122 -0.83 11.47 3.05
CA ALA A 122 -1.86 11.33 2.00
C ALA A 122 -3.09 10.52 2.43
N GLY A 123 -2.99 9.74 3.50
CA GLY A 123 -4.07 8.89 4.02
C GLY A 123 -3.59 8.01 5.16
N ILE A 124 -4.40 7.04 5.56
CA ILE A 124 -4.13 6.16 6.71
C ILE A 124 -4.13 4.70 6.28
N ASN A 125 -3.09 3.98 6.68
CA ASN A 125 -2.97 2.53 6.57
C ASN A 125 -3.53 1.86 7.83
N LEU A 126 -4.43 0.90 7.62
CA LEU A 126 -5.03 0.05 8.64
C LEU A 126 -4.68 -1.41 8.35
N GLU A 127 -4.38 -2.17 9.39
CA GLU A 127 -4.04 -3.58 9.32
C GLU A 127 -4.91 -4.41 10.29
N PRO A 128 -6.25 -4.48 10.08
CA PRO A 128 -7.18 -5.06 11.06
C PRO A 128 -6.85 -6.49 11.46
N GLY A 129 -6.43 -7.33 10.50
CA GLY A 129 -6.05 -8.72 10.73
C GLY A 129 -4.73 -8.92 11.49
N PHE A 130 -3.99 -7.84 11.77
CA PHE A 130 -2.74 -7.84 12.55
C PHE A 130 -2.93 -7.25 13.96
N GLY A 131 -4.15 -6.84 14.32
CA GLY A 131 -4.48 -6.31 15.64
C GLY A 131 -4.56 -7.41 16.72
N SER A 132 -4.72 -6.98 17.97
CA SER A 132 -4.95 -7.87 19.12
C SER A 132 -6.15 -7.37 19.94
N PRO A 133 -7.35 -7.93 19.73
CA PRO A 133 -7.70 -9.05 18.84
C PRO A 133 -7.67 -8.68 17.34
N ALA A 134 -7.38 -9.67 16.50
CA ALA A 134 -7.53 -9.52 15.06
C ALA A 134 -9.00 -9.30 14.67
N ARG A 135 -9.24 -8.43 13.67
CA ARG A 135 -10.58 -8.03 13.22
C ARG A 135 -10.67 -8.05 11.70
N HIS A 136 -11.88 -8.09 11.19
CA HIS A 136 -12.17 -7.79 9.80
C HIS A 136 -12.24 -6.27 9.56
N PRO A 137 -11.97 -5.77 8.34
CA PRO A 137 -12.04 -4.35 8.05
C PRO A 137 -13.44 -3.74 8.24
N ASP A 138 -14.50 -4.52 8.20
CA ASP A 138 -15.88 -4.09 8.44
C ASP A 138 -16.32 -4.16 9.91
N ASP A 139 -15.40 -4.43 10.84
CA ASP A 139 -15.71 -4.26 12.26
C ASP A 139 -16.06 -2.80 12.55
N ARG A 140 -17.18 -2.59 13.25
CA ARG A 140 -17.74 -1.26 13.52
C ARG A 140 -16.79 -0.31 14.25
N VAL A 141 -15.78 -0.84 14.92
CA VAL A 141 -14.74 -0.04 15.58
C VAL A 141 -13.92 0.81 14.61
N PHE A 142 -13.81 0.40 13.33
CA PHE A 142 -13.08 1.16 12.30
C PHE A 142 -13.94 2.22 11.60
N TYR A 143 -15.27 2.16 11.71
CA TYR A 143 -16.17 3.04 10.98
C TYR A 143 -15.94 4.53 11.27
N PRO A 144 -15.67 4.96 12.51
CA PRO A 144 -15.33 6.38 12.77
C PRO A 144 -14.07 6.84 12.02
N VAL A 145 -13.09 5.95 11.80
CA VAL A 145 -11.89 6.26 11.01
C VAL A 145 -12.23 6.40 9.52
N TYR A 146 -13.05 5.50 8.98
CA TYR A 146 -13.51 5.60 7.58
C TYR A 146 -14.33 6.84 7.33
N GLU A 147 -15.27 7.15 8.23
CA GLU A 147 -16.07 8.38 8.17
C GLU A 147 -15.16 9.62 8.16
N ARG A 148 -14.21 9.69 9.09
CA ARG A 148 -13.28 10.81 9.16
C ARG A 148 -12.41 10.95 7.93
N LEU A 149 -11.88 9.86 7.38
CA LEU A 149 -11.10 9.87 6.14
C LEU A 149 -11.96 10.31 4.93
N SER A 150 -13.22 9.88 4.88
CA SER A 150 -14.16 10.31 3.84
C SER A 150 -14.40 11.83 3.91
N GLU A 151 -14.63 12.39 5.11
CA GLU A 151 -14.77 13.84 5.34
C GLU A 151 -13.52 14.62 4.91
N LEU A 152 -12.34 14.09 5.22
CA LEU A 152 -11.06 14.68 4.84
C LEU A 152 -10.73 14.53 3.34
N GLY A 153 -11.51 13.72 2.62
CA GLY A 153 -11.20 13.35 1.25
C GLY A 153 -9.88 12.59 1.10
N ALA A 154 -9.46 11.89 2.15
CA ALA A 154 -8.23 11.10 2.21
C ALA A 154 -8.53 9.60 2.03
N PRO A 155 -7.69 8.82 1.33
CA PRO A 155 -7.89 7.38 1.15
C PRO A 155 -7.61 6.59 2.43
N ALA A 156 -8.32 5.46 2.59
CA ALA A 156 -7.95 4.41 3.52
C ALA A 156 -7.17 3.32 2.79
N PHE A 157 -6.03 2.96 3.34
CA PHE A 157 -5.21 1.85 2.85
C PHE A 157 -5.41 0.66 3.78
N LEU A 158 -5.76 -0.49 3.21
CA LEU A 158 -6.10 -1.70 3.96
C LEU A 158 -5.12 -2.81 3.60
N MET A 159 -4.33 -3.25 4.57
CA MET A 159 -3.38 -4.32 4.36
C MET A 159 -3.94 -5.67 4.83
N SER A 160 -3.95 -6.62 3.92
CA SER A 160 -4.18 -8.03 4.19
C SER A 160 -3.41 -8.87 3.18
N GLY A 161 -3.04 -10.09 3.52
CA GLY A 161 -2.27 -10.95 2.62
C GLY A 161 -1.86 -12.25 3.29
N PRO A 162 -0.98 -13.04 2.67
CA PRO A 162 -0.63 -14.37 3.15
C PRO A 162 0.17 -14.37 4.46
N THR A 163 0.69 -13.20 4.88
CA THR A 163 1.39 -13.02 6.15
C THR A 163 0.48 -12.57 7.29
N THR A 164 -0.82 -12.38 7.04
CA THR A 164 -1.82 -12.16 8.09
C THR A 164 -1.80 -13.36 9.05
N PRO A 165 -1.62 -13.15 10.36
CA PRO A 165 -1.40 -14.24 11.32
C PRO A 165 -2.49 -15.32 11.31
N ASP A 166 -3.74 -14.92 11.13
CA ASP A 166 -4.88 -15.81 10.92
C ASP A 166 -5.50 -15.52 9.53
N GLN A 167 -5.44 -16.52 8.66
CA GLN A 167 -5.89 -16.39 7.28
C GLN A 167 -7.40 -16.13 7.14
N ARG A 168 -8.19 -16.33 8.17
CA ARG A 168 -9.61 -15.92 8.21
C ARG A 168 -9.76 -14.41 8.00
N TYR A 169 -8.77 -13.62 8.41
CA TYR A 169 -8.77 -12.16 8.24
C TYR A 169 -8.15 -11.71 6.90
N ASN A 170 -7.71 -12.63 6.05
CA ASN A 170 -7.33 -12.36 4.66
C ASN A 170 -8.51 -12.62 3.70
N ASP A 171 -9.73 -12.29 4.12
CA ASP A 171 -10.96 -12.42 3.34
C ASP A 171 -11.35 -11.05 2.75
N PRO A 172 -11.50 -10.91 1.42
CA PRO A 172 -11.94 -9.66 0.81
C PRO A 172 -13.44 -9.36 0.95
N ALA A 173 -14.28 -10.31 1.35
CA ALA A 173 -15.73 -10.08 1.47
C ALA A 173 -16.09 -8.95 2.48
N PRO A 174 -15.43 -8.81 3.65
CA PRO A 174 -15.66 -7.68 4.54
C PRO A 174 -15.33 -6.31 3.91
N LEU A 175 -14.35 -6.24 3.01
CA LEU A 175 -14.04 -5.01 2.28
C LEU A 175 -15.22 -4.52 1.42
N ALA A 176 -16.01 -5.44 0.86
CA ALA A 176 -17.20 -5.07 0.07
C ALA A 176 -18.24 -4.31 0.91
N ARG A 177 -18.39 -4.65 2.20
CA ARG A 177 -19.30 -3.93 3.10
C ARG A 177 -18.81 -2.53 3.39
N VAL A 178 -17.52 -2.36 3.68
CA VAL A 178 -16.92 -1.03 3.87
C VAL A 178 -17.08 -0.17 2.61
N ALA A 179 -16.84 -0.75 1.43
CA ALA A 179 -16.96 -0.05 0.16
C ALA A 179 -18.41 0.40 -0.14
N ALA A 180 -19.42 -0.39 0.26
CA ALA A 180 -20.83 -0.06 0.12
C ALA A 180 -21.27 1.02 1.12
N ASP A 181 -20.80 0.94 2.37
CA ASP A 181 -21.16 1.87 3.44
C ASP A 181 -20.48 3.25 3.27
N PHE A 182 -19.32 3.29 2.61
CA PHE A 182 -18.54 4.51 2.34
C PHE A 182 -18.22 4.67 0.85
N PRO A 183 -19.21 4.96 -0.02
CA PRO A 183 -19.03 4.96 -1.47
C PRO A 183 -18.07 6.05 -1.99
N ASP A 184 -17.91 7.14 -1.26
CA ASP A 184 -17.00 8.24 -1.60
C ASP A 184 -15.57 8.05 -1.07
N LEU A 185 -15.36 7.10 -0.15
CA LEU A 185 -14.05 6.78 0.40
C LEU A 185 -13.25 5.91 -0.58
N ARG A 186 -12.05 6.37 -0.95
CA ARG A 186 -11.11 5.55 -1.74
C ARG A 186 -10.48 4.50 -0.83
N LEU A 187 -10.72 3.24 -1.13
CA LEU A 187 -10.20 2.08 -0.40
C LEU A 187 -9.09 1.43 -1.22
N VAL A 188 -7.89 1.38 -0.68
CA VAL A 188 -6.72 0.81 -1.35
C VAL A 188 -6.36 -0.52 -0.70
N ALA A 189 -6.57 -1.62 -1.42
CA ALA A 189 -6.31 -2.98 -0.97
C ALA A 189 -4.86 -3.38 -1.26
N TYR A 190 -3.98 -3.31 -0.25
CA TYR A 190 -2.60 -3.76 -0.36
C TYR A 190 -2.50 -5.28 -0.39
N HIS A 191 -1.45 -5.79 -1.04
CA HIS A 191 -1.17 -7.20 -1.27
C HIS A 191 -2.21 -7.93 -2.13
N GLY A 192 -3.23 -7.21 -2.65
CA GLY A 192 -4.28 -7.79 -3.49
C GLY A 192 -5.03 -8.94 -2.82
N TYR A 193 -4.99 -9.05 -1.49
CA TYR A 193 -5.55 -10.16 -0.71
C TYR A 193 -5.08 -11.55 -1.18
N TRP A 194 -3.91 -11.62 -1.85
CA TRP A 194 -3.39 -12.90 -2.31
C TRP A 194 -3.40 -13.95 -1.18
N PRO A 195 -3.83 -15.20 -1.41
CA PRO A 195 -4.20 -15.81 -2.69
C PRO A 195 -5.67 -15.62 -3.11
N ASN A 196 -6.51 -14.88 -2.35
CA ASN A 196 -7.95 -14.72 -2.58
C ASN A 196 -8.27 -13.68 -3.68
N VAL A 197 -7.45 -13.64 -4.72
CA VAL A 197 -7.48 -12.61 -5.78
C VAL A 197 -8.81 -12.58 -6.51
N GLN A 198 -9.39 -13.74 -6.84
CA GLN A 198 -10.65 -13.82 -7.59
C GLN A 198 -11.83 -13.23 -6.79
N GLN A 199 -11.87 -13.47 -5.48
CA GLN A 199 -12.88 -12.86 -4.63
C GLN A 199 -12.72 -11.34 -4.58
N LEU A 200 -11.48 -10.85 -4.49
CA LEU A 200 -11.19 -9.41 -4.53
C LEU A 200 -11.61 -8.78 -5.86
N LEU A 201 -11.41 -9.47 -7.00
CA LEU A 201 -11.91 -9.00 -8.29
C LEU A 201 -13.43 -8.81 -8.30
N GLY A 202 -14.16 -9.71 -7.65
CA GLY A 202 -15.62 -9.58 -7.49
C GLY A 202 -16.01 -8.35 -6.66
N VAL A 203 -15.23 -8.02 -5.62
CA VAL A 203 -15.44 -6.80 -4.82
C VAL A 203 -15.19 -5.56 -5.67
N ALA A 204 -14.06 -5.49 -6.36
CA ALA A 204 -13.68 -4.34 -7.19
C ALA A 204 -14.59 -4.16 -8.40
N PHE A 205 -15.12 -5.24 -8.97
CA PHE A 205 -16.12 -5.18 -10.03
C PHE A 205 -17.39 -4.43 -9.61
N ARG A 206 -17.82 -4.63 -8.37
CA ARG A 206 -19.03 -4.02 -7.82
C ARG A 206 -18.78 -2.60 -7.29
N HIS A 207 -17.57 -2.29 -6.83
CA HIS A 207 -17.25 -1.09 -6.07
C HIS A 207 -16.11 -0.30 -6.73
N ALA A 208 -16.45 0.75 -7.48
CA ALA A 208 -15.48 1.59 -8.20
C ALA A 208 -14.55 2.40 -7.27
N ASN A 209 -14.87 2.48 -5.99
CA ASN A 209 -14.04 3.11 -4.95
C ASN A 209 -12.98 2.17 -4.34
N VAL A 210 -12.91 0.91 -4.79
CA VAL A 210 -11.89 -0.06 -4.37
C VAL A 210 -10.77 -0.12 -5.39
N TYR A 211 -9.54 0.15 -4.93
CA TYR A 211 -8.32 0.14 -5.72
C TYR A 211 -7.40 -0.98 -5.23
N LEU A 212 -6.73 -1.67 -6.14
CA LEU A 212 -5.92 -2.84 -5.85
C LEU A 212 -4.44 -2.54 -6.07
N VAL A 213 -3.63 -2.79 -5.04
CA VAL A 213 -2.16 -2.79 -5.14
C VAL A 213 -1.68 -4.21 -4.82
N PRO A 214 -1.55 -5.09 -5.82
CA PRO A 214 -1.09 -6.46 -5.60
C PRO A 214 0.38 -6.53 -5.18
N ASP A 215 1.14 -5.49 -5.48
CA ASP A 215 2.55 -5.29 -5.17
C ASP A 215 3.42 -6.53 -5.48
N MET A 216 4.26 -7.01 -4.54
CA MET A 216 5.12 -8.17 -4.75
C MET A 216 4.36 -9.46 -5.09
N TYR A 217 3.08 -9.54 -4.76
CA TYR A 217 2.25 -10.72 -5.03
C TYR A 217 1.66 -10.75 -6.45
N LEU A 218 1.80 -9.66 -7.22
CA LEU A 218 1.45 -9.64 -8.65
C LEU A 218 2.16 -10.74 -9.44
N PHE A 219 3.38 -11.07 -9.01
CA PHE A 219 4.26 -12.01 -9.71
C PHE A 219 4.12 -13.47 -9.22
N LEU A 220 3.14 -13.75 -8.37
CA LEU A 220 2.88 -15.09 -7.86
C LEU A 220 1.75 -15.80 -8.64
N PRO A 221 1.74 -17.13 -8.64
CA PRO A 221 0.71 -17.90 -9.32
C PRO A 221 -0.71 -17.49 -8.93
N GLY A 222 -1.59 -17.40 -9.91
CA GLY A 222 -2.99 -16.99 -9.73
C GLY A 222 -3.22 -15.47 -9.76
N SER A 223 -2.15 -14.66 -9.87
CA SER A 223 -2.27 -13.20 -9.99
C SER A 223 -2.43 -12.72 -11.44
N GLU A 224 -2.25 -13.58 -12.43
CA GLU A 224 -2.43 -13.28 -13.86
C GLU A 224 -3.84 -12.75 -14.17
N VAL A 225 -4.83 -13.19 -13.39
CA VAL A 225 -6.23 -12.74 -13.51
C VAL A 225 -6.38 -11.24 -13.21
N LEU A 226 -5.49 -10.62 -12.41
CA LEU A 226 -5.47 -9.17 -12.17
C LEU A 226 -5.16 -8.41 -13.46
N VAL A 227 -4.18 -8.86 -14.22
CA VAL A 227 -3.79 -8.23 -15.49
C VAL A 227 -4.89 -8.41 -16.53
N GLN A 228 -5.49 -9.59 -16.60
CA GLN A 228 -6.64 -9.85 -17.46
C GLN A 228 -7.81 -8.91 -17.13
N ALA A 229 -8.13 -8.76 -15.84
CA ALA A 229 -9.17 -7.85 -15.38
C ALA A 229 -8.82 -6.37 -15.64
N ALA A 230 -7.55 -5.98 -15.49
CA ALA A 230 -7.09 -4.62 -15.78
C ALA A 230 -7.16 -4.29 -17.27
N ASN A 231 -6.88 -5.24 -18.15
CA ASN A 231 -7.08 -5.08 -19.60
C ASN A 231 -8.57 -4.99 -20.00
N GLY A 232 -9.47 -5.20 -19.06
CA GLY A 232 -10.92 -5.11 -19.22
C GLY A 232 -11.56 -4.12 -18.25
N PHE A 233 -12.34 -4.63 -17.31
CA PHE A 233 -13.21 -3.83 -16.43
C PHE A 233 -12.50 -3.13 -15.25
N LEU A 234 -11.27 -3.51 -14.88
CA LEU A 234 -10.50 -2.90 -13.79
C LEU A 234 -9.38 -1.95 -14.27
N SER A 235 -9.44 -1.43 -15.49
CA SER A 235 -8.38 -0.59 -16.04
C SER A 235 -8.08 0.66 -15.17
N ASP A 236 -9.06 1.13 -14.42
CA ASP A 236 -8.98 2.32 -13.58
C ASP A 236 -8.76 2.03 -12.07
N GLN A 237 -8.62 0.77 -11.68
CA GLN A 237 -8.58 0.37 -10.27
C GLN A 237 -7.31 -0.41 -9.87
N LEU A 238 -6.47 -0.85 -10.82
CA LEU A 238 -5.23 -1.54 -10.51
C LEU A 238 -4.06 -0.54 -10.47
N LEU A 239 -3.21 -0.64 -9.42
CA LEU A 239 -2.09 0.28 -9.18
C LEU A 239 -0.79 -0.51 -8.96
N PHE A 240 0.32 0.08 -9.38
CA PHE A 240 1.65 -0.48 -9.18
C PHE A 240 2.13 -0.30 -7.74
N GLY A 241 2.84 -1.30 -7.23
CA GLY A 241 3.62 -1.28 -6.00
C GLY A 241 4.70 -2.35 -6.07
N SER A 242 5.87 -2.08 -5.52
CA SER A 242 6.98 -3.04 -5.47
C SER A 242 7.01 -3.87 -4.18
N SER A 243 6.51 -3.33 -3.08
CA SER A 243 6.82 -3.78 -1.71
C SER A 243 8.30 -3.70 -1.39
N TYR A 244 9.02 -2.68 -1.92
CA TYR A 244 10.40 -2.45 -1.54
C TYR A 244 10.58 -2.48 0.00
N PRO A 245 11.57 -3.17 0.57
CA PRO A 245 12.74 -3.77 -0.06
C PRO A 245 12.57 -5.26 -0.42
N PHE A 246 11.40 -5.88 -0.26
CA PHE A 246 11.22 -7.31 -0.57
C PHE A 246 11.40 -7.59 -2.07
N ARG A 247 11.08 -6.61 -2.92
CA ARG A 247 11.47 -6.62 -4.34
C ARG A 247 12.18 -5.32 -4.70
N PRO A 248 13.28 -5.38 -5.50
CA PRO A 248 13.87 -4.20 -6.11
C PRO A 248 12.84 -3.48 -6.99
N ILE A 249 12.82 -2.15 -6.93
CA ILE A 249 11.82 -1.35 -7.67
C ILE A 249 12.00 -1.53 -9.18
N GLY A 250 13.25 -1.38 -9.66
CA GLY A 250 13.58 -1.53 -11.08
C GLY A 250 13.16 -2.89 -11.64
N GLN A 251 13.50 -4.00 -10.94
CA GLN A 251 13.08 -5.34 -11.32
C GLN A 251 11.54 -5.48 -11.37
N SER A 252 10.83 -4.89 -10.41
CA SER A 252 9.37 -4.96 -10.36
C SER A 252 8.73 -4.25 -11.55
N ILE A 253 9.29 -3.10 -11.99
CA ILE A 253 8.85 -2.38 -13.19
C ILE A 253 9.10 -3.22 -14.44
N GLU A 254 10.32 -3.75 -14.61
CA GLU A 254 10.68 -4.59 -15.77
C GLU A 254 9.81 -5.83 -15.89
N ASP A 255 9.56 -6.51 -14.77
CA ASP A 255 8.73 -7.71 -14.75
C ASP A 255 7.27 -7.37 -15.06
N ALA A 256 6.73 -6.26 -14.50
CA ALA A 256 5.37 -5.82 -14.80
C ALA A 256 5.17 -5.42 -16.27
N GLN A 257 6.16 -4.81 -16.91
CA GLN A 257 6.10 -4.48 -18.35
C GLN A 257 5.95 -5.71 -19.24
N LYS A 258 6.43 -6.88 -18.77
CA LYS A 258 6.36 -8.16 -19.50
C LYS A 258 5.10 -8.96 -19.18
N PHE A 259 4.27 -8.48 -18.25
CA PHE A 259 3.14 -9.26 -17.69
C PHE A 259 1.87 -9.25 -18.56
N GLY A 260 1.89 -8.57 -19.71
CA GLY A 260 0.82 -8.60 -20.70
C GLY A 260 -0.26 -7.53 -20.53
N PHE A 261 0.07 -6.42 -19.89
CA PHE A 261 -0.77 -5.22 -19.92
C PHE A 261 -0.84 -4.65 -21.34
N SER A 262 -2.01 -4.19 -21.77
CA SER A 262 -2.13 -3.34 -22.97
C SER A 262 -1.57 -1.94 -22.71
N ASP A 263 -1.08 -1.25 -23.77
CA ASP A 263 -0.33 0.00 -23.64
C ASP A 263 -1.05 1.08 -22.83
N GLY A 264 -2.32 1.34 -23.08
CA GLY A 264 -3.08 2.35 -22.35
C GLY A 264 -3.39 1.95 -20.91
N VAL A 265 -3.47 0.63 -20.60
CA VAL A 265 -3.67 0.11 -19.25
C VAL A 265 -2.37 0.14 -18.46
N LEU A 266 -1.24 -0.12 -19.11
CA LEU A 266 0.07 -0.06 -18.47
C LEU A 266 0.38 1.34 -17.92
N GLU A 267 0.04 2.39 -18.67
CA GLU A 267 0.18 3.79 -18.21
C GLU A 267 -0.71 4.06 -16.97
N LYS A 268 -1.97 3.63 -17.02
CA LYS A 268 -2.89 3.77 -15.88
C LYS A 268 -2.37 3.03 -14.65
N PHE A 269 -1.89 1.79 -14.83
CA PHE A 269 -1.34 0.95 -13.77
C PHE A 269 -0.13 1.58 -13.09
N PHE A 270 0.81 2.10 -13.88
CA PHE A 270 2.02 2.69 -13.32
C PHE A 270 1.84 4.11 -12.78
N TYR A 271 0.87 4.86 -13.28
CA TYR A 271 0.80 6.30 -12.96
C TYR A 271 -0.62 6.84 -12.79
N GLY A 272 -1.48 6.72 -13.80
CA GLY A 272 -2.75 7.43 -13.85
C GLY A 272 -3.68 7.12 -12.68
N ASN A 273 -3.78 5.84 -12.30
CA ASN A 273 -4.64 5.41 -11.20
C ASN A 273 -4.09 5.87 -9.84
N ALA A 274 -2.78 5.74 -9.62
CA ALA A 274 -2.12 6.17 -8.39
C ALA A 274 -2.29 7.68 -8.16
N ARG A 275 -2.10 8.50 -9.20
CA ARG A 275 -2.38 9.94 -9.13
C ARG A 275 -3.79 10.24 -8.66
N ARG A 276 -4.77 9.54 -9.23
CA ARG A 276 -6.19 9.73 -8.88
C ARG A 276 -6.48 9.38 -7.43
N VAL A 277 -5.80 8.38 -6.88
CA VAL A 277 -5.93 7.98 -5.49
C VAL A 277 -5.27 8.97 -4.54
N LEU A 278 -4.09 9.49 -4.91
CA LEU A 278 -3.31 10.38 -4.03
C LEU A 278 -3.75 11.85 -4.09
N GLU A 279 -4.45 12.27 -5.16
CA GLU A 279 -4.98 13.63 -5.26
C GLU A 279 -6.11 13.86 -4.25
N PRO A 280 -6.09 14.94 -3.43
CA PRO A 280 -7.17 15.27 -2.52
C PRO A 280 -8.50 15.44 -3.27
N SER A 281 -9.58 14.86 -2.77
CA SER A 281 -10.91 14.89 -3.43
C SER A 281 -11.46 16.32 -3.67
N GLY A 282 -10.99 17.32 -2.89
CA GLY A 282 -11.33 18.73 -3.06
C GLY A 282 -10.71 19.44 -4.28
N SER A 283 -9.69 18.85 -4.93
CA SER A 283 -9.06 19.47 -6.10
C SER A 283 -9.88 19.33 -7.39
N ARG A 284 -10.80 18.35 -7.45
CA ARG A 284 -11.70 18.16 -8.59
C ARG A 284 -12.76 19.26 -8.71
N ALA A 285 -13.25 19.78 -7.58
CA ALA A 285 -14.25 20.87 -7.58
C ALA A 285 -13.69 22.21 -8.08
N ARG A 286 -12.36 22.44 -7.97
CA ARG A 286 -11.72 23.68 -8.42
C ARG A 286 -11.33 23.69 -9.91
N LYS A 287 -11.32 22.55 -10.59
CA LYS A 287 -11.02 22.48 -12.05
C LYS A 287 -12.28 22.47 -12.92
N ALA A 288 -13.47 22.36 -12.34
CA ALA A 288 -14.75 22.37 -13.04
C ALA A 288 -15.49 23.73 -12.95
N MET A 289 -14.89 24.76 -12.32
CA MET A 289 -15.27 26.16 -12.36
C MET A 289 -14.26 26.97 -13.19
#